data_5fac5fb024bbf10edced4f9b2a5f81ed
#
_entry.id   5fac5fb024bbf10edced4f9b2a5f81ed
#
_cell.length_a   1.000
_cell.length_b   1.000
_cell.length_c   1.000
_cell.angle_alpha   90.00
_cell.angle_beta   90.00
_cell.angle_gamma   90.00
#
_symmetry.space_group_name_H-M   'P 1'
#
loop_
_entity.id
_entity.type
_entity.pdbx_description
1 polymer ?
#
loop_
_entity_poly.entity_id
_entity_poly.type
_entity_poly.pdbx_seq_one_letter_code
_entity_poly.pdbx_strand_id
1 'polypeptide(L)'
;MTYKCPSYKEDVLKKEQGCFILDVIQSIVTSVNSVLWDYLLIILLCGTGIYFSIRLKFVQIRKFKAGIKSVFGGFSLHGARANKDGMSSFQSLTTAVAAQVGTGNIAGAASAIASGGPGAIFWMWMSAFFGMSTIYAEATLAQKYKTRVNGEITGGPVYYIREAYKGGFGKFLATFFSITIILALGFMGNMVQSNSIGESFKTAFGINPVIVGVIVAIVAAFIFIGGANRIASVTEKIVPIMAFLYVIGSLVILGMNFGNLGNSFKQIFVLAFDPQAMAGGVIGATVKDAVRYGVARGLFSNEAGMGSTPHAHATTKVEHPCDQGIVAIVGVFIDTFVVLTMTALVIISTGAVQTGLTAAPLAQYAFNTAFGSFGNIFIAICMLFFAFSTIIGWYFFGEINVRYLFGKGAVKIYAALVVVFIIIGSKLKVDLVWSLSDMFNGLMVIPNLFGILALSGIV
;
A
#
# COMPACT_ATOMS: atom_id res chain seq x y z
N MET A 1 62.64 -7.78 1.58
CA MET A 1 61.36 -7.83 0.88
C MET A 1 60.25 -7.74 1.93
N THR A 2 59.70 -6.55 2.08
CA THR A 2 58.65 -6.21 3.05
C THR A 2 57.28 -6.39 2.38
N TYR A 3 56.55 -7.43 2.78
CA TYR A 3 55.15 -7.56 2.39
C TYR A 3 54.31 -6.57 3.19
N LYS A 4 53.83 -5.49 2.54
CA LYS A 4 52.77 -4.67 3.04
C LYS A 4 51.43 -5.40 2.86
N CYS A 5 50.75 -5.68 3.93
CA CYS A 5 49.35 -6.08 3.93
C CYS A 5 48.47 -4.84 4.25
N PRO A 6 47.91 -4.14 3.25
CA PRO A 6 47.13 -2.92 3.46
C PRO A 6 45.61 -3.11 3.56
N SER A 7 45.07 -4.31 3.35
CA SER A 7 43.62 -4.43 3.07
C SER A 7 42.71 -4.55 4.30
N TYR A 8 43.18 -5.11 5.40
CA TYR A 8 42.32 -5.43 6.55
C TYR A 8 41.83 -4.21 7.33
N LYS A 9 42.68 -3.22 7.56
CA LYS A 9 42.30 -1.99 8.29
C LYS A 9 41.39 -1.06 7.48
N GLU A 10 41.62 -0.96 6.17
CA GLU A 10 40.75 -0.15 5.29
C GLU A 10 39.35 -0.76 5.11
N ASP A 11 39.24 -2.08 5.05
CA ASP A 11 37.96 -2.78 4.96
C ASP A 11 37.14 -2.68 6.26
N VAL A 12 37.82 -2.75 7.42
CA VAL A 12 37.19 -2.54 8.73
C VAL A 12 36.71 -1.10 8.88
N LEU A 13 37.53 -0.10 8.53
CA LEU A 13 37.14 1.32 8.59
C LEU A 13 36.01 1.67 7.62
N LYS A 14 36.00 1.12 6.41
CA LYS A 14 34.89 1.27 5.45
C LYS A 14 33.61 0.62 5.95
N LYS A 15 33.72 -0.52 6.63
CA LYS A 15 32.58 -1.21 7.24
C LYS A 15 32.02 -0.45 8.43
N GLU A 16 32.88 0.11 9.28
CA GLU A 16 32.47 0.99 10.40
C GLU A 16 31.87 2.29 9.92
N GLN A 17 32.46 2.95 8.92
CA GLN A 17 31.88 4.15 8.29
C GLN A 17 30.54 3.88 7.62
N GLY A 18 30.38 2.74 6.93
CA GLY A 18 29.13 2.32 6.33
C GLY A 18 28.04 2.06 7.39
N CYS A 19 28.40 1.46 8.51
CA CYS A 19 27.50 1.24 9.65
C CYS A 19 27.06 2.58 10.26
N PHE A 20 27.99 3.50 10.50
CA PHE A 20 27.73 4.82 11.04
C PHE A 20 26.78 5.65 10.15
N ILE A 21 26.98 5.63 8.83
CA ILE A 21 26.09 6.34 7.88
C ILE A 21 24.67 5.77 7.93
N LEU A 22 24.53 4.45 7.96
CA LEU A 22 23.22 3.80 8.06
C LEU A 22 22.52 4.13 9.38
N ASP A 23 23.24 4.17 10.49
CA ASP A 23 22.69 4.53 11.79
C ASP A 23 22.23 6.00 11.86
N VAL A 24 22.98 6.91 11.23
CA VAL A 24 22.57 8.32 11.10
C VAL A 24 21.32 8.44 10.23
N ILE A 25 21.25 7.76 9.09
CA ILE A 25 20.07 7.74 8.23
C ILE A 25 18.86 7.19 9.02
N GLN A 26 19.03 6.06 9.71
CA GLN A 26 17.97 5.45 10.51
C GLN A 26 17.48 6.41 11.60
N SER A 27 18.37 7.12 12.28
CA SER A 27 18.03 8.10 13.32
C SER A 27 17.21 9.27 12.74
N ILE A 28 17.63 9.83 11.60
CA ILE A 28 16.91 10.91 10.92
C ILE A 28 15.52 10.43 10.49
N VAL A 29 15.45 9.27 9.84
CA VAL A 29 14.18 8.70 9.36
C VAL A 29 13.23 8.43 10.52
N THR A 30 13.73 7.87 11.62
CA THR A 30 12.94 7.62 12.84
C THR A 30 12.40 8.91 13.43
N SER A 31 13.23 9.95 13.51
CA SER A 31 12.83 11.27 14.04
C SER A 31 11.75 11.93 13.16
N VAL A 32 11.91 11.87 11.83
CA VAL A 32 10.89 12.38 10.89
C VAL A 32 9.60 11.58 11.01
N ASN A 33 9.68 10.25 11.07
CA ASN A 33 8.52 9.38 11.21
C ASN A 33 7.77 9.62 12.52
N SER A 34 8.45 9.88 13.62
CA SER A 34 7.77 10.20 14.88
C SER A 34 6.97 11.49 14.79
N VAL A 35 7.49 12.54 14.16
CA VAL A 35 6.76 13.79 13.94
C VAL A 35 5.56 13.56 13.01
N LEU A 36 5.74 12.82 11.92
CA LEU A 36 4.69 12.58 10.94
C LEU A 36 3.58 11.69 11.51
N TRP A 37 3.92 10.52 12.06
CA TRP A 37 2.96 9.46 12.38
C TRP A 37 2.45 9.46 13.83
N ASP A 38 3.13 10.16 14.76
CA ASP A 38 2.64 10.22 16.15
C ASP A 38 1.40 11.12 16.29
N TYR A 39 1.32 12.20 15.49
CA TYR A 39 0.22 13.18 15.61
C TYR A 39 -0.22 13.75 14.27
N LEU A 40 0.71 14.29 13.45
CA LEU A 40 0.39 15.13 12.30
C LEU A 40 -0.51 14.42 11.29
N LEU A 41 -0.09 13.27 10.81
CA LEU A 41 -0.82 12.53 9.78
C LEU A 41 -2.09 11.88 10.32
N ILE A 42 -2.10 11.43 11.57
CA ILE A 42 -3.31 10.88 12.19
C ILE A 42 -4.41 11.96 12.20
N ILE A 43 -4.07 13.17 12.65
CA ILE A 43 -5.01 14.30 12.69
C ILE A 43 -5.44 14.70 11.28
N LEU A 44 -4.50 14.82 10.35
CA LEU A 44 -4.80 15.23 8.97
C LEU A 44 -5.66 14.20 8.25
N LEU A 45 -5.32 12.92 8.31
CA LEU A 45 -6.03 11.84 7.61
C LEU A 45 -7.41 11.60 8.21
N CYS A 46 -7.48 11.38 9.53
CA CYS A 46 -8.75 11.18 10.21
C CYS A 46 -9.63 12.44 10.13
N GLY A 47 -9.05 13.61 10.35
CA GLY A 47 -9.76 14.89 10.23
C GLY A 47 -10.32 15.13 8.84
N THR A 48 -9.53 14.89 7.79
CA THR A 48 -9.99 15.00 6.40
C THR A 48 -11.07 13.97 6.09
N GLY A 49 -10.90 12.73 6.55
CA GLY A 49 -11.90 11.67 6.36
C GLY A 49 -13.23 11.98 7.07
N ILE A 50 -13.17 12.46 8.30
CA ILE A 50 -14.37 12.91 9.04
C ILE A 50 -15.02 14.10 8.32
N TYR A 51 -14.22 15.11 7.94
CA TYR A 51 -14.70 16.27 7.20
C TYR A 51 -15.47 15.88 5.94
N PHE A 52 -14.87 15.05 5.06
CA PHE A 52 -15.55 14.60 3.85
C PHE A 52 -16.73 13.67 4.15
N SER A 53 -16.67 12.83 5.20
CA SER A 53 -17.81 12.00 5.59
C SER A 53 -19.04 12.86 5.95
N ILE A 54 -18.84 13.91 6.74
CA ILE A 54 -19.93 14.83 7.13
C ILE A 54 -20.40 15.65 5.91
N ARG A 55 -19.46 16.27 5.19
CA ARG A 55 -19.76 17.12 4.03
C ARG A 55 -20.50 16.38 2.93
N LEU A 56 -20.12 15.16 2.65
CA LEU A 56 -20.73 14.29 1.63
C LEU A 56 -21.89 13.45 2.19
N LYS A 57 -22.35 13.75 3.42
CA LYS A 57 -23.47 13.06 4.08
C LYS A 57 -23.27 11.55 4.10
N PHE A 58 -22.09 11.10 4.54
CA PHE A 58 -21.68 9.69 4.61
C PHE A 58 -21.86 8.96 3.28
N VAL A 59 -21.26 9.49 2.22
CA VAL A 59 -21.32 8.93 0.86
C VAL A 59 -20.91 7.46 0.82
N GLN A 60 -19.94 7.06 1.65
CA GLN A 60 -19.45 5.68 1.79
C GLN A 60 -20.53 4.70 2.29
N ILE A 61 -21.58 5.17 2.95
CA ILE A 61 -22.74 4.35 3.34
C ILE A 61 -23.83 4.47 2.28
N ARG A 62 -24.24 5.70 1.96
CA ARG A 62 -25.39 5.96 1.08
C ARG A 62 -25.23 5.44 -0.34
N LYS A 63 -24.00 5.49 -0.86
CA LYS A 63 -23.70 5.09 -2.25
C LYS A 63 -23.00 3.74 -2.35
N PHE A 64 -22.74 3.07 -1.23
CA PHE A 64 -22.03 1.78 -1.21
C PHE A 64 -22.69 0.72 -2.11
N LYS A 65 -24.03 0.55 -1.98
CA LYS A 65 -24.78 -0.40 -2.82
C LYS A 65 -24.66 -0.07 -4.31
N ALA A 66 -24.67 1.22 -4.67
CA ALA A 66 -24.47 1.66 -6.05
C ALA A 66 -23.06 1.32 -6.53
N GLY A 67 -22.04 1.49 -5.67
CA GLY A 67 -20.65 1.10 -5.96
C GLY A 67 -20.51 -0.39 -6.23
N ILE A 68 -21.04 -1.24 -5.36
CA ILE A 68 -21.05 -2.69 -5.55
C ILE A 68 -21.73 -3.05 -6.89
N LYS A 69 -22.88 -2.43 -7.20
CA LYS A 69 -23.58 -2.66 -8.47
C LYS A 69 -22.77 -2.19 -9.67
N SER A 70 -22.07 -1.06 -9.58
CA SER A 70 -21.23 -0.52 -10.66
C SER A 70 -20.02 -1.43 -10.93
N VAL A 71 -19.43 -2.02 -9.90
CA VAL A 71 -18.26 -2.91 -10.01
C VAL A 71 -18.66 -4.30 -10.51
N PHE A 72 -19.70 -4.89 -9.92
CA PHE A 72 -20.06 -6.29 -10.15
C PHE A 72 -21.29 -6.48 -11.07
N GLY A 73 -22.11 -5.44 -11.27
CA GLY A 73 -23.34 -5.53 -12.08
C GLY A 73 -23.11 -5.56 -13.59
N GLY A 74 -21.93 -5.15 -14.04
CA GLY A 74 -21.50 -5.22 -15.45
C GLY A 74 -20.34 -6.20 -15.66
N PHE A 75 -20.22 -7.23 -14.83
CA PHE A 75 -19.12 -8.18 -14.84
C PHE A 75 -19.08 -8.95 -16.16
N SER A 76 -18.34 -8.40 -17.13
CA SER A 76 -17.93 -9.10 -18.34
C SER A 76 -16.44 -9.41 -18.17
N LEU A 77 -16.10 -10.69 -18.14
CA LEU A 77 -14.70 -11.16 -18.17
C LEU A 77 -13.92 -10.64 -19.38
N HIS A 78 -14.62 -10.02 -20.33
CA HIS A 78 -14.10 -9.43 -21.57
C HIS A 78 -14.46 -7.95 -21.68
N GLY A 79 -14.32 -7.17 -20.59
CA GLY A 79 -14.52 -5.72 -20.59
C GLY A 79 -13.76 -5.01 -21.72
N ALA A 80 -14.19 -3.81 -22.09
CA ALA A 80 -13.52 -3.02 -23.13
C ALA A 80 -12.02 -2.85 -22.79
N ARG A 81 -11.14 -3.25 -23.72
CA ARG A 81 -9.68 -3.19 -23.51
C ARG A 81 -9.21 -1.75 -23.33
N ALA A 82 -8.19 -1.58 -22.47
CA ALA A 82 -7.45 -0.32 -22.37
C ALA A 82 -6.94 0.07 -23.77
N ASN A 83 -7.15 1.31 -24.14
CA ASN A 83 -6.68 1.88 -25.41
C ASN A 83 -6.21 3.32 -25.18
N LYS A 84 -5.85 4.05 -26.25
CA LYS A 84 -5.44 5.46 -26.18
C LYS A 84 -6.50 6.38 -25.54
N ASP A 85 -7.75 5.94 -25.53
CA ASP A 85 -8.86 6.70 -24.96
C ASP A 85 -9.16 6.36 -23.50
N GLY A 86 -8.35 5.52 -22.83
CA GLY A 86 -8.44 5.20 -21.40
C GLY A 86 -8.76 3.76 -21.06
N MET A 87 -8.91 3.47 -19.78
CA MET A 87 -9.24 2.16 -19.20
C MET A 87 -10.74 2.02 -19.00
N SER A 88 -11.24 0.77 -18.96
CA SER A 88 -12.58 0.50 -18.44
C SER A 88 -12.64 0.75 -16.94
N SER A 89 -13.84 0.92 -16.37
CA SER A 89 -14.01 1.06 -14.91
C SER A 89 -13.47 -0.15 -14.16
N PHE A 90 -13.62 -1.36 -14.70
CA PHE A 90 -13.07 -2.58 -14.11
C PHE A 90 -11.53 -2.61 -14.16
N GLN A 91 -10.93 -2.27 -15.29
CA GLN A 91 -9.46 -2.18 -15.42
C GLN A 91 -8.86 -1.13 -14.49
N SER A 92 -9.50 0.01 -14.36
CA SER A 92 -9.06 1.06 -13.44
C SER A 92 -9.19 0.63 -11.98
N LEU A 93 -10.31 -0.02 -11.62
CA LEU A 93 -10.48 -0.58 -10.29
C LEU A 93 -9.43 -1.65 -10.00
N THR A 94 -9.24 -2.61 -10.89
CA THR A 94 -8.23 -3.66 -10.69
C THR A 94 -6.82 -3.11 -10.63
N THR A 95 -6.52 -2.03 -11.37
CA THR A 95 -5.21 -1.34 -11.27
C THR A 95 -5.06 -0.62 -9.93
N ALA A 96 -6.12 0.03 -9.42
CA ALA A 96 -6.13 0.64 -8.10
C ALA A 96 -6.03 -0.43 -6.99
N VAL A 97 -6.84 -1.49 -7.07
CA VAL A 97 -6.81 -2.62 -6.12
C VAL A 97 -5.48 -3.37 -6.17
N ALA A 98 -4.83 -3.49 -7.35
CA ALA A 98 -3.49 -4.06 -7.46
C ALA A 98 -2.45 -3.29 -6.66
N ALA A 99 -2.60 -1.96 -6.59
CA ALA A 99 -1.76 -1.11 -5.77
C ALA A 99 -2.10 -1.23 -4.27
N GLN A 100 -3.37 -1.25 -3.93
CA GLN A 100 -3.88 -1.33 -2.56
C GLN A 100 -3.64 -2.72 -1.94
N VAL A 101 -4.10 -3.78 -2.59
CA VAL A 101 -4.00 -5.16 -2.06
C VAL A 101 -2.60 -5.72 -2.32
N GLY A 102 -1.71 -5.47 -1.39
CA GLY A 102 -0.29 -5.82 -1.46
C GLY A 102 0.25 -6.39 -0.15
N THR A 103 1.53 -6.13 0.12
CA THR A 103 2.15 -6.51 1.40
C THR A 103 1.44 -5.90 2.60
N GLY A 104 0.74 -4.76 2.44
CA GLY A 104 -0.03 -4.10 3.49
C GLY A 104 -1.06 -5.03 4.13
N ASN A 105 -1.76 -5.81 3.32
CA ASN A 105 -2.81 -6.72 3.78
C ASN A 105 -2.29 -7.94 4.54
N ILE A 106 -1.10 -8.40 4.26
CA ILE A 106 -0.51 -9.59 4.90
C ILE A 106 0.55 -9.16 5.92
N ALA A 107 1.68 -8.62 5.45
CA ALA A 107 2.78 -8.23 6.31
C ALA A 107 2.49 -6.95 7.11
N GLY A 108 1.76 -5.99 6.53
CA GLY A 108 1.36 -4.76 7.20
C GLY A 108 0.37 -5.02 8.35
N ALA A 109 -0.67 -5.82 8.11
CA ALA A 109 -1.61 -6.24 9.15
C ALA A 109 -0.91 -7.01 10.29
N ALA A 110 -0.03 -7.94 9.93
CA ALA A 110 0.78 -8.68 10.89
C ALA A 110 1.70 -7.75 11.71
N SER A 111 2.34 -6.76 11.07
CA SER A 111 3.17 -5.76 11.76
C SER A 111 2.35 -4.87 12.69
N ALA A 112 1.14 -4.46 12.28
CA ALA A 112 0.24 -3.67 13.11
C ALA A 112 -0.16 -4.44 14.37
N ILE A 113 -0.50 -5.73 14.24
CA ILE A 113 -0.83 -6.60 15.37
C ILE A 113 0.39 -6.80 16.27
N ALA A 114 1.57 -7.06 15.70
CA ALA A 114 2.79 -7.28 16.48
C ALA A 114 3.22 -6.05 17.30
N SER A 115 3.03 -4.84 16.75
CA SER A 115 3.49 -3.59 17.39
C SER A 115 2.40 -2.88 18.19
N GLY A 116 1.15 -2.92 17.75
CA GLY A 116 0.02 -2.23 18.39
C GLY A 116 -1.00 -3.16 19.03
N GLY A 117 -0.77 -4.47 18.98
CA GLY A 117 -1.72 -5.47 19.45
C GLY A 117 -2.91 -5.68 18.51
N PRO A 118 -3.79 -6.65 18.81
CA PRO A 118 -5.02 -6.92 18.03
C PRO A 118 -5.91 -5.69 17.87
N GLY A 119 -5.89 -4.75 18.85
CA GLY A 119 -6.65 -3.50 18.80
C GLY A 119 -6.25 -2.56 17.65
N ALA A 120 -5.06 -2.69 17.10
CA ALA A 120 -4.64 -1.92 15.92
C ALA A 120 -5.57 -2.15 14.72
N ILE A 121 -6.17 -3.34 14.60
CA ILE A 121 -7.11 -3.68 13.53
C ILE A 121 -8.38 -2.83 13.60
N PHE A 122 -8.90 -2.56 14.79
CA PHE A 122 -10.02 -1.63 14.96
C PHE A 122 -9.68 -0.25 14.37
N TRP A 123 -8.50 0.27 14.63
CA TRP A 123 -8.05 1.56 14.12
C TRP A 123 -7.76 1.54 12.61
N MET A 124 -7.36 0.39 12.06
CA MET A 124 -7.30 0.20 10.60
C MET A 124 -8.70 0.29 9.98
N TRP A 125 -9.72 -0.33 10.57
CA TRP A 125 -11.11 -0.23 10.10
C TRP A 125 -11.63 1.20 10.20
N MET A 126 -11.35 1.91 11.29
CA MET A 126 -11.78 3.29 11.49
C MET A 126 -11.12 4.23 10.46
N SER A 127 -9.82 4.08 10.24
CA SER A 127 -9.12 4.88 9.23
C SER A 127 -9.64 4.59 7.81
N ALA A 128 -9.91 3.34 7.47
CA ALA A 128 -10.48 2.95 6.19
C ALA A 128 -11.92 3.47 6.01
N PHE A 129 -12.77 3.39 7.04
CA PHE A 129 -14.15 3.88 6.98
C PHE A 129 -14.19 5.37 6.65
N PHE A 130 -13.40 6.19 7.33
CA PHE A 130 -13.28 7.61 7.02
C PHE A 130 -12.50 7.85 5.73
N GLY A 131 -11.49 7.03 5.46
CA GLY A 131 -10.71 7.06 4.23
C GLY A 131 -11.54 6.84 2.97
N MET A 132 -12.62 6.05 3.03
CA MET A 132 -13.54 5.85 1.91
C MET A 132 -14.14 7.17 1.39
N SER A 133 -14.42 8.14 2.26
CA SER A 133 -14.92 9.44 1.83
C SER A 133 -13.81 10.30 1.24
N THR A 134 -12.59 10.15 1.74
CA THR A 134 -11.40 10.83 1.20
C THR A 134 -11.08 10.34 -0.20
N ILE A 135 -11.01 9.02 -0.40
CA ILE A 135 -10.70 8.46 -1.72
C ILE A 135 -11.81 8.74 -2.74
N TYR A 136 -13.07 8.86 -2.30
CA TYR A 136 -14.15 9.35 -3.16
C TYR A 136 -13.85 10.75 -3.68
N ALA A 137 -13.41 11.65 -2.82
CA ALA A 137 -13.05 13.01 -3.21
C ALA A 137 -11.84 13.01 -4.15
N GLU A 138 -10.81 12.24 -3.83
CA GLU A 138 -9.60 12.08 -4.65
C GLU A 138 -9.93 11.60 -6.07
N ALA A 139 -10.69 10.51 -6.19
CA ALA A 139 -11.04 9.92 -7.47
C ALA A 139 -11.97 10.83 -8.30
N THR A 140 -12.91 11.51 -7.63
CA THR A 140 -13.81 12.49 -8.27
C THR A 140 -13.00 13.68 -8.83
N LEU A 141 -12.09 14.25 -8.05
CA LEU A 141 -11.24 15.35 -8.50
C LEU A 141 -10.25 14.92 -9.60
N ALA A 142 -9.70 13.71 -9.50
CA ALA A 142 -8.83 13.17 -10.53
C ALA A 142 -9.54 13.02 -11.88
N GLN A 143 -10.80 12.58 -11.86
CA GLN A 143 -11.64 12.52 -13.06
C GLN A 143 -12.02 13.92 -13.58
N LYS A 144 -12.34 14.85 -12.69
CA LYS A 144 -12.70 16.22 -13.05
C LYS A 144 -11.55 16.96 -13.74
N TYR A 145 -10.33 16.79 -13.25
CA TYR A 145 -9.13 17.52 -13.70
C TYR A 145 -8.18 16.66 -14.53
N LYS A 146 -8.66 15.53 -15.07
CA LYS A 146 -7.88 14.75 -16.02
C LYS A 146 -7.60 15.55 -17.30
N THR A 147 -6.48 15.28 -17.93
CA THR A 147 -6.05 15.95 -19.15
C THR A 147 -5.48 14.94 -20.15
N ARG A 148 -5.12 15.42 -21.33
CA ARG A 148 -4.40 14.63 -22.33
C ARG A 148 -2.98 15.19 -22.51
N VAL A 149 -2.01 14.30 -22.38
CA VAL A 149 -0.60 14.60 -22.64
C VAL A 149 -0.10 13.64 -23.71
N ASN A 150 0.41 14.16 -24.81
CA ASN A 150 0.84 13.37 -25.98
C ASN A 150 -0.24 12.39 -26.51
N GLY A 151 -1.51 12.79 -26.45
CA GLY A 151 -2.66 11.99 -26.91
C GLY A 151 -3.15 10.92 -25.91
N GLU A 152 -2.47 10.72 -24.80
CA GLU A 152 -2.85 9.76 -23.74
C GLU A 152 -3.58 10.49 -22.59
N ILE A 153 -4.65 9.87 -22.04
CA ILE A 153 -5.33 10.41 -20.86
C ILE A 153 -4.43 10.23 -19.64
N THR A 154 -4.28 11.27 -18.87
CA THR A 154 -3.53 11.29 -17.61
C THR A 154 -4.22 12.18 -16.59
N GLY A 155 -3.92 12.00 -15.32
CA GLY A 155 -4.46 12.79 -14.22
C GLY A 155 -3.85 12.38 -12.89
N GLY A 156 -4.42 12.87 -11.80
CA GLY A 156 -3.96 12.61 -10.46
C GLY A 156 -3.68 13.90 -9.69
N PRO A 157 -3.08 13.81 -8.49
CA PRO A 157 -2.95 14.93 -7.56
C PRO A 157 -2.27 16.17 -8.14
N VAL A 158 -1.24 16.01 -8.94
CA VAL A 158 -0.51 17.15 -9.51
C VAL A 158 -1.42 18.11 -10.30
N TYR A 159 -2.43 17.59 -10.96
CA TYR A 159 -3.35 18.37 -11.76
C TYR A 159 -4.37 19.12 -10.89
N TYR A 160 -5.01 18.45 -9.93
CA TYR A 160 -5.97 19.12 -9.06
C TYR A 160 -5.29 20.01 -7.99
N ILE A 161 -4.05 19.69 -7.52
CA ILE A 161 -3.28 20.59 -6.64
C ILE A 161 -2.99 21.92 -7.37
N ARG A 162 -2.61 21.88 -8.65
CA ARG A 162 -2.40 23.08 -9.43
C ARG A 162 -3.67 23.88 -9.71
N GLU A 163 -4.82 23.21 -9.75
CA GLU A 163 -6.12 23.89 -9.81
C GLU A 163 -6.50 24.50 -8.46
N ALA A 164 -6.24 23.82 -7.36
CA ALA A 164 -6.50 24.29 -6.00
C ALA A 164 -5.71 25.56 -5.68
N TYR A 165 -4.44 25.57 -6.06
CA TYR A 165 -3.52 26.67 -5.75
C TYR A 165 -2.87 27.19 -7.02
N LYS A 166 -3.29 28.39 -7.45
CA LYS A 166 -2.73 29.05 -8.65
C LYS A 166 -1.31 29.60 -8.37
N GLY A 167 -0.53 29.76 -9.42
CA GLY A 167 0.77 30.41 -9.34
C GLY A 167 1.91 29.52 -8.82
N GLY A 168 2.90 30.14 -8.17
CA GLY A 168 4.14 29.48 -7.72
C GLY A 168 3.94 28.46 -6.61
N PHE A 169 3.02 28.70 -5.67
CA PHE A 169 2.75 27.81 -4.56
C PHE A 169 2.13 26.49 -5.01
N GLY A 170 1.16 26.54 -5.92
CA GLY A 170 0.57 25.31 -6.48
C GLY A 170 1.57 24.51 -7.28
N LYS A 171 2.50 25.18 -8.03
CA LYS A 171 3.58 24.53 -8.73
C LYS A 171 4.54 23.84 -7.75
N PHE A 172 4.88 24.50 -6.64
CA PHE A 172 5.73 23.92 -5.59
C PHE A 172 5.09 22.68 -4.98
N LEU A 173 3.84 22.75 -4.54
CA LEU A 173 3.12 21.62 -3.94
C LEU A 173 2.99 20.43 -4.89
N ALA A 174 2.65 20.68 -6.17
CA ALA A 174 2.55 19.63 -7.19
C ALA A 174 3.90 18.96 -7.47
N THR A 175 4.98 19.76 -7.55
CA THR A 175 6.35 19.24 -7.72
C THR A 175 6.80 18.44 -6.51
N PHE A 176 6.53 18.93 -5.29
CA PHE A 176 6.84 18.22 -4.05
C PHE A 176 6.09 16.90 -3.96
N PHE A 177 4.78 16.88 -4.27
CA PHE A 177 4.01 15.65 -4.38
C PHE A 177 4.63 14.67 -5.38
N SER A 178 4.98 15.15 -6.59
CA SER A 178 5.56 14.30 -7.63
C SER A 178 6.89 13.67 -7.20
N ILE A 179 7.76 14.43 -6.55
CA ILE A 179 9.03 13.90 -6.04
C ILE A 179 8.78 12.86 -4.94
N THR A 180 7.91 13.19 -3.99
CA THR A 180 7.64 12.29 -2.85
C THR A 180 6.96 11.00 -3.27
N ILE A 181 6.00 11.01 -4.23
CA ILE A 181 5.37 9.77 -4.72
C ILE A 181 6.35 8.89 -5.52
N ILE A 182 7.27 9.48 -6.30
CA ILE A 182 8.31 8.73 -6.99
C ILE A 182 9.22 8.02 -5.99
N LEU A 183 9.63 8.72 -4.92
CA LEU A 183 10.44 8.15 -3.86
C LEU A 183 9.66 7.12 -3.01
N ALA A 184 8.43 7.46 -2.63
CA ALA A 184 7.57 6.62 -1.79
C ALA A 184 7.21 5.31 -2.47
N LEU A 185 6.55 5.38 -3.61
CA LEU A 185 5.98 4.21 -4.29
C LEU A 185 6.93 3.64 -5.34
N GLY A 186 7.53 4.53 -6.16
CA GLY A 186 8.43 4.12 -7.23
C GLY A 186 9.68 3.40 -6.74
N PHE A 187 10.24 3.82 -5.62
CA PHE A 187 11.47 3.23 -5.09
C PHE A 187 11.27 2.51 -3.76
N MET A 188 11.00 3.24 -2.67
CA MET A 188 10.98 2.66 -1.33
C MET A 188 9.87 1.62 -1.15
N GLY A 189 8.66 1.92 -1.62
CA GLY A 189 7.54 1.00 -1.57
C GLY A 189 7.79 -0.28 -2.37
N ASN A 190 8.36 -0.18 -3.57
CA ASN A 190 8.73 -1.35 -4.36
C ASN A 190 9.81 -2.20 -3.69
N MET A 191 10.72 -1.59 -2.91
CA MET A 191 11.66 -2.31 -2.07
C MET A 191 10.95 -3.10 -0.96
N VAL A 192 9.92 -2.52 -0.30
CA VAL A 192 9.09 -3.23 0.71
C VAL A 192 8.42 -4.46 0.09
N GLN A 193 7.82 -4.29 -1.10
CA GLN A 193 7.16 -5.39 -1.80
C GLN A 193 8.15 -6.53 -2.12
N SER A 194 9.28 -6.19 -2.74
CA SER A 194 10.32 -7.17 -3.09
C SER A 194 10.93 -7.86 -1.86
N ASN A 195 11.16 -7.12 -0.79
CA ASN A 195 11.65 -7.64 0.48
C ASN A 195 10.69 -8.70 1.05
N SER A 196 9.40 -8.38 1.11
CA SER A 196 8.37 -9.27 1.63
C SER A 196 8.20 -10.54 0.81
N ILE A 197 8.32 -10.47 -0.53
CA ILE A 197 8.36 -11.66 -1.39
C ILE A 197 9.59 -12.50 -1.05
N GLY A 198 10.77 -11.87 -0.99
CA GLY A 198 12.04 -12.56 -0.72
C GLY A 198 12.03 -13.30 0.61
N GLU A 199 11.61 -12.66 1.70
CA GLU A 199 11.53 -13.27 3.03
C GLU A 199 10.48 -14.38 3.09
N SER A 200 9.34 -14.24 2.41
CA SER A 200 8.31 -15.28 2.35
C SER A 200 8.82 -16.53 1.62
N PHE A 201 9.56 -16.37 0.51
CA PHE A 201 10.16 -17.48 -0.23
C PHE A 201 11.32 -18.13 0.51
N LYS A 202 12.11 -17.35 1.25
CA LYS A 202 13.16 -17.88 2.13
C LYS A 202 12.55 -18.77 3.22
N THR A 203 11.48 -18.34 3.85
CA THR A 203 10.79 -19.11 4.89
C THR A 203 10.15 -20.38 4.33
N ALA A 204 9.52 -20.30 3.14
CA ALA A 204 8.79 -21.43 2.55
C ALA A 204 9.70 -22.46 1.86
N PHE A 205 10.74 -22.00 1.18
CA PHE A 205 11.55 -22.84 0.27
C PHE A 205 13.04 -22.81 0.55
N GLY A 206 13.54 -22.00 1.50
CA GLY A 206 14.96 -21.79 1.75
C GLY A 206 15.70 -21.03 0.64
N ILE A 207 14.99 -20.43 -0.31
CA ILE A 207 15.57 -19.72 -1.45
C ILE A 207 16.15 -18.38 -0.99
N ASN A 208 17.35 -18.03 -1.48
CA ASN A 208 17.96 -16.73 -1.18
C ASN A 208 17.08 -15.59 -1.69
N PRO A 209 16.70 -14.59 -0.85
CA PRO A 209 15.85 -13.48 -1.23
C PRO A 209 16.33 -12.70 -2.46
N VAL A 210 17.65 -12.59 -2.65
CA VAL A 210 18.23 -11.88 -3.80
C VAL A 210 17.89 -12.57 -5.13
N ILE A 211 17.91 -13.93 -5.15
CA ILE A 211 17.53 -14.70 -6.35
C ILE A 211 16.07 -14.41 -6.70
N VAL A 212 15.20 -14.44 -5.69
CA VAL A 212 13.78 -14.13 -5.86
C VAL A 212 13.60 -12.68 -6.34
N GLY A 213 14.31 -11.73 -5.74
CA GLY A 213 14.29 -10.32 -6.15
C GLY A 213 14.73 -10.10 -7.60
N VAL A 214 15.75 -10.81 -8.07
CA VAL A 214 16.20 -10.75 -9.47
C VAL A 214 15.12 -11.28 -10.42
N ILE A 215 14.49 -12.41 -10.10
CA ILE A 215 13.40 -12.99 -10.91
C ILE A 215 12.23 -12.01 -10.99
N VAL A 216 11.79 -11.48 -9.84
CA VAL A 216 10.71 -10.47 -9.76
C VAL A 216 11.06 -9.24 -10.59
N ALA A 217 12.30 -8.74 -10.50
CA ALA A 217 12.78 -7.58 -11.25
C ALA A 217 12.77 -7.80 -12.77
N ILE A 218 13.17 -8.99 -13.24
CA ILE A 218 13.14 -9.34 -14.68
C ILE A 218 11.71 -9.37 -15.20
N VAL A 219 10.77 -10.01 -14.47
CA VAL A 219 9.37 -10.10 -14.87
C VAL A 219 8.72 -8.70 -14.84
N ALA A 220 9.01 -7.90 -13.82
CA ALA A 220 8.54 -6.51 -13.72
C ALA A 220 9.06 -5.66 -14.88
N ALA A 221 10.35 -5.74 -15.21
CA ALA A 221 10.95 -5.02 -16.34
C ALA A 221 10.25 -5.34 -17.67
N PHE A 222 9.92 -6.61 -17.90
CA PHE A 222 9.17 -7.03 -19.10
C PHE A 222 7.79 -6.39 -19.16
N ILE A 223 7.11 -6.23 -18.02
CA ILE A 223 5.79 -5.59 -17.97
C ILE A 223 5.92 -4.08 -18.17
N PHE A 224 6.90 -3.42 -17.53
CA PHE A 224 7.14 -1.97 -17.63
C PHE A 224 7.36 -1.50 -19.08
N ILE A 225 8.10 -2.29 -19.87
CA ILE A 225 8.32 -2.00 -21.31
C ILE A 225 7.00 -1.91 -22.08
N GLY A 226 5.96 -2.63 -21.65
CA GLY A 226 4.63 -2.59 -22.30
C GLY A 226 3.75 -1.40 -21.92
N GLY A 227 4.18 -0.58 -20.94
CA GLY A 227 3.46 0.61 -20.47
C GLY A 227 2.08 0.34 -19.88
N ALA A 228 1.28 1.40 -19.74
CA ALA A 228 -0.01 1.37 -19.06
C ALA A 228 -0.97 0.29 -19.57
N ASN A 229 -1.00 0.00 -20.86
CA ASN A 229 -1.89 -1.01 -21.43
C ASN A 229 -1.55 -2.43 -20.95
N ARG A 230 -0.25 -2.76 -20.88
CA ARG A 230 0.19 -4.05 -20.36
C ARG A 230 -0.02 -4.16 -18.88
N ILE A 231 0.24 -3.09 -18.13
CA ILE A 231 -0.03 -3.00 -16.70
C ILE A 231 -1.51 -3.29 -16.43
N ALA A 232 -2.42 -2.58 -17.07
CA ALA A 232 -3.86 -2.78 -16.92
C ALA A 232 -4.31 -4.21 -17.26
N SER A 233 -3.77 -4.80 -18.35
CA SER A 233 -4.10 -6.17 -18.75
C SER A 233 -3.59 -7.24 -17.79
N VAL A 234 -2.46 -7.00 -17.14
CA VAL A 234 -1.88 -7.93 -16.14
C VAL A 234 -2.64 -7.83 -14.82
N THR A 235 -2.90 -6.61 -14.34
CA THR A 235 -3.62 -6.38 -13.08
C THR A 235 -5.06 -6.89 -13.15
N GLU A 236 -5.74 -6.69 -14.28
CA GLU A 236 -7.11 -7.20 -14.51
C GLU A 236 -7.24 -8.72 -14.32
N LYS A 237 -6.17 -9.47 -14.61
CA LYS A 237 -6.16 -10.93 -14.46
C LYS A 237 -5.66 -11.38 -13.09
N ILE A 238 -4.59 -10.76 -12.59
CA ILE A 238 -3.95 -11.18 -11.34
C ILE A 238 -4.83 -10.88 -10.14
N VAL A 239 -5.44 -9.68 -10.08
CA VAL A 239 -6.16 -9.21 -8.89
C VAL A 239 -7.34 -10.11 -8.49
N PRO A 240 -8.25 -10.52 -9.39
CA PRO A 240 -9.32 -11.42 -9.00
C PRO A 240 -8.82 -12.79 -8.53
N ILE A 241 -7.79 -13.33 -9.19
CA ILE A 241 -7.21 -14.65 -8.84
C ILE A 241 -6.58 -14.61 -7.47
N MET A 242 -5.74 -13.59 -7.19
CA MET A 242 -5.06 -13.48 -5.91
C MET A 242 -6.04 -13.27 -4.74
N ALA A 243 -7.06 -12.40 -4.93
CA ALA A 243 -8.06 -12.14 -3.91
C ALA A 243 -8.89 -13.41 -3.61
N PHE A 244 -9.31 -14.12 -4.65
CA PHE A 244 -10.08 -15.36 -4.52
C PHE A 244 -9.31 -16.45 -3.78
N LEU A 245 -8.06 -16.71 -4.18
CA LEU A 245 -7.21 -17.70 -3.52
C LEU A 245 -7.00 -17.37 -2.04
N TYR A 246 -6.68 -16.11 -1.74
CA TYR A 246 -6.40 -15.68 -0.37
C TYR A 246 -7.63 -15.75 0.53
N VAL A 247 -8.78 -15.25 0.04
CA VAL A 247 -10.03 -15.27 0.79
C VAL A 247 -10.47 -16.70 1.09
N ILE A 248 -10.43 -17.60 0.10
CA ILE A 248 -10.80 -19.01 0.33
C ILE A 248 -9.87 -19.67 1.34
N GLY A 249 -8.54 -19.55 1.18
CA GLY A 249 -7.59 -20.11 2.13
C GLY A 249 -7.79 -19.59 3.55
N SER A 250 -8.05 -18.30 3.69
CA SER A 250 -8.36 -17.68 4.98
C SER A 250 -9.67 -18.19 5.57
N LEU A 251 -10.74 -18.31 4.77
CA LEU A 251 -12.05 -18.83 5.21
C LEU A 251 -11.95 -20.28 5.70
N VAL A 252 -11.13 -21.10 5.05
CA VAL A 252 -10.90 -22.49 5.52
C VAL A 252 -10.29 -22.48 6.91
N ILE A 253 -9.23 -21.65 7.13
CA ILE A 253 -8.59 -21.55 8.46
C ILE A 253 -9.55 -21.02 9.52
N LEU A 254 -10.33 -19.99 9.20
CA LEU A 254 -11.33 -19.43 10.10
C LEU A 254 -12.43 -20.44 10.42
N GLY A 255 -12.82 -21.27 9.45
CA GLY A 255 -13.74 -22.40 9.68
C GLY A 255 -13.16 -23.44 10.64
N MET A 256 -11.86 -23.78 10.49
CA MET A 256 -11.17 -24.69 11.42
C MET A 256 -11.03 -24.11 12.84
N ASN A 257 -10.97 -22.79 12.96
CA ASN A 257 -10.83 -22.05 14.23
C ASN A 257 -12.13 -21.32 14.63
N PHE A 258 -13.29 -21.78 14.17
CA PHE A 258 -14.58 -21.09 14.35
C PHE A 258 -14.88 -20.75 15.81
N GLY A 259 -14.56 -21.66 16.75
CA GLY A 259 -14.75 -21.44 18.19
C GLY A 259 -13.97 -20.23 18.75
N ASN A 260 -12.87 -19.83 18.10
CA ASN A 260 -12.04 -18.71 18.54
C ASN A 260 -12.46 -17.36 17.92
N LEU A 261 -13.34 -17.35 16.91
CA LEU A 261 -13.69 -16.12 16.18
C LEU A 261 -14.34 -15.07 17.09
N GLY A 262 -15.27 -15.48 17.95
CA GLY A 262 -15.91 -14.57 18.91
C GLY A 262 -14.89 -13.88 19.82
N ASN A 263 -13.92 -14.64 20.33
CA ASN A 263 -12.83 -14.10 21.13
C ASN A 263 -11.90 -13.20 20.33
N SER A 264 -11.62 -13.53 19.06
CA SER A 264 -10.80 -12.71 18.17
C SER A 264 -11.44 -11.34 17.93
N PHE A 265 -12.72 -11.27 17.65
CA PHE A 265 -13.44 -10.00 17.54
C PHE A 265 -13.42 -9.24 18.88
N LYS A 266 -13.67 -9.92 20.00
CA LYS A 266 -13.59 -9.28 21.32
C LYS A 266 -12.21 -8.68 21.58
N GLN A 267 -11.13 -9.37 21.24
CA GLN A 267 -9.76 -8.82 21.33
C GLN A 267 -9.59 -7.56 20.49
N ILE A 268 -10.05 -7.56 19.23
CA ILE A 268 -9.95 -6.38 18.35
C ILE A 268 -10.64 -5.17 18.99
N PHE A 269 -11.85 -5.33 19.53
CA PHE A 269 -12.59 -4.20 20.10
C PHE A 269 -12.08 -3.78 21.48
N VAL A 270 -11.80 -4.71 22.38
CA VAL A 270 -11.38 -4.39 23.76
C VAL A 270 -9.96 -3.83 23.76
N LEU A 271 -9.02 -4.50 23.06
CA LEU A 271 -7.61 -4.09 23.06
C LEU A 271 -7.36 -2.82 22.21
N ALA A 272 -8.35 -2.34 21.47
CA ALA A 272 -8.27 -1.04 20.82
C ALA A 272 -8.25 0.14 21.81
N PHE A 273 -8.84 -0.04 22.99
CA PHE A 273 -9.01 0.98 24.02
C PHE A 273 -8.30 0.63 25.34
N ASP A 274 -8.05 -0.65 25.57
CA ASP A 274 -7.28 -1.15 26.71
C ASP A 274 -6.38 -2.32 26.26
N PRO A 275 -5.19 -2.05 25.74
CA PRO A 275 -4.30 -3.06 25.16
C PRO A 275 -3.82 -4.14 26.12
N GLN A 276 -3.98 -3.95 27.43
CA GLN A 276 -3.55 -4.89 28.46
C GLN A 276 -4.72 -5.64 29.14
N ALA A 277 -5.97 -5.31 28.76
CA ALA A 277 -7.16 -5.86 29.42
C ALA A 277 -7.38 -7.37 29.23
N MET A 278 -6.68 -8.01 28.28
CA MET A 278 -6.91 -9.41 27.94
C MET A 278 -5.60 -10.16 27.70
N ALA A 279 -5.62 -11.47 28.04
CA ALA A 279 -4.58 -12.39 27.56
C ALA A 279 -4.60 -12.43 26.03
N GLY A 280 -3.49 -12.08 25.39
CA GLY A 280 -3.38 -11.91 23.94
C GLY A 280 -3.02 -10.49 23.52
N GLY A 281 -3.05 -9.53 24.43
CA GLY A 281 -2.44 -8.21 24.25
C GLY A 281 -0.91 -8.31 24.11
N VAL A 282 -0.32 -7.42 23.34
CA VAL A 282 1.15 -7.30 23.22
C VAL A 282 1.66 -6.61 24.48
N ILE A 283 2.63 -7.24 25.15
CA ILE A 283 3.21 -6.69 26.39
C ILE A 283 3.83 -5.33 26.10
N GLY A 284 3.42 -4.29 26.86
CA GLY A 284 3.91 -2.91 26.71
C GLY A 284 3.23 -2.11 25.62
N ALA A 285 2.33 -2.66 24.80
CA ALA A 285 1.58 -1.89 23.84
C ALA A 285 0.61 -0.91 24.52
N THR A 286 0.49 0.29 23.95
CA THR A 286 -0.39 1.36 24.44
C THR A 286 -1.52 1.62 23.44
N VAL A 287 -2.57 2.33 23.88
CA VAL A 287 -3.62 2.83 22.96
C VAL A 287 -3.01 3.71 21.86
N LYS A 288 -2.00 4.51 22.21
CA LYS A 288 -1.26 5.32 21.23
C LYS A 288 -0.64 4.44 20.13
N ASP A 289 -0.02 3.31 20.53
CA ASP A 289 0.60 2.39 19.58
C ASP A 289 -0.46 1.71 18.70
N ALA A 290 -1.56 1.27 19.28
CA ALA A 290 -2.67 0.69 18.52
C ALA A 290 -3.22 1.68 17.46
N VAL A 291 -3.45 2.94 17.82
CA VAL A 291 -3.88 4.01 16.91
C VAL A 291 -2.82 4.27 15.83
N ARG A 292 -1.57 4.49 16.25
CA ARG A 292 -0.46 4.82 15.35
C ARG A 292 -0.25 3.74 14.29
N TYR A 293 -0.02 2.51 14.73
CA TYR A 293 0.24 1.39 13.81
C TYR A 293 -1.01 1.02 13.02
N GLY A 294 -2.20 1.11 13.62
CA GLY A 294 -3.45 0.90 12.91
C GLY A 294 -3.65 1.89 11.77
N VAL A 295 -3.51 3.20 12.01
CA VAL A 295 -3.67 4.23 10.99
C VAL A 295 -2.56 4.15 9.94
N ALA A 296 -1.29 4.03 10.37
CA ALA A 296 -0.16 4.01 9.44
C ALA A 296 -0.20 2.79 8.50
N ARG A 297 -0.43 1.58 9.03
CA ARG A 297 -0.51 0.36 8.22
C ARG A 297 -1.82 0.26 7.45
N GLY A 298 -2.91 0.81 7.99
CA GLY A 298 -4.18 0.97 7.27
C GLY A 298 -4.01 1.83 6.03
N LEU A 299 -3.40 3.00 6.16
CA LEU A 299 -3.10 3.89 5.04
C LEU A 299 -2.18 3.24 4.00
N PHE A 300 -1.11 2.58 4.46
CA PHE A 300 -0.18 1.88 3.58
C PHE A 300 -0.88 0.79 2.74
N SER A 301 -1.93 0.16 3.28
CA SER A 301 -2.73 -0.85 2.58
C SER A 301 -3.75 -0.22 1.63
N ASN A 302 -4.68 0.58 2.15
CA ASN A 302 -5.83 1.06 1.37
C ASN A 302 -5.58 2.34 0.56
N GLU A 303 -4.47 3.02 0.80
CA GLU A 303 -4.00 4.23 0.11
C GLU A 303 -4.95 5.45 0.13
N ALA A 304 -5.99 5.43 0.95
CA ALA A 304 -6.99 6.50 1.00
C ALA A 304 -6.43 7.77 1.65
N GLY A 305 -6.30 8.83 0.87
CA GLY A 305 -5.68 10.10 1.28
C GLY A 305 -4.20 10.21 0.89
N MET A 306 -3.61 9.17 0.30
CA MET A 306 -2.22 9.21 -0.20
C MET A 306 -2.08 9.95 -1.52
N GLY A 307 -3.15 10.02 -2.34
CA GLY A 307 -3.07 10.58 -3.67
C GLY A 307 -2.48 9.62 -4.73
N SER A 308 -2.29 8.36 -4.42
CA SER A 308 -1.70 7.36 -5.31
C SER A 308 -2.71 6.83 -6.33
N THR A 309 -3.78 6.20 -5.86
CA THR A 309 -4.84 5.60 -6.70
C THR A 309 -5.58 6.57 -7.62
N PRO A 310 -5.68 7.88 -7.33
CA PRO A 310 -6.22 8.87 -8.27
C PRO A 310 -5.61 8.81 -9.68
N HIS A 311 -4.36 8.36 -9.81
CA HIS A 311 -3.72 8.19 -11.12
C HIS A 311 -4.41 7.12 -11.97
N ALA A 312 -4.80 6.00 -11.37
CA ALA A 312 -5.58 4.96 -12.06
C ALA A 312 -7.01 5.45 -12.33
N HIS A 313 -7.63 6.04 -11.33
CA HIS A 313 -9.01 6.54 -11.44
C HIS A 313 -9.18 7.62 -12.49
N ALA A 314 -8.18 8.48 -12.71
CA ALA A 314 -8.20 9.52 -13.74
C ALA A 314 -8.26 8.96 -15.17
N THR A 315 -7.68 7.80 -15.41
CA THR A 315 -7.60 7.21 -16.76
C THR A 315 -8.88 6.50 -17.19
N THR A 316 -9.88 6.41 -16.31
CA THR A 316 -11.14 5.71 -16.58
C THR A 316 -12.09 6.52 -17.46
N LYS A 317 -12.84 5.82 -18.30
CA LYS A 317 -14.00 6.36 -19.03
C LYS A 317 -15.25 6.22 -18.18
N VAL A 318 -15.77 7.32 -17.68
CA VAL A 318 -17.07 7.39 -16.97
C VAL A 318 -17.87 8.59 -17.47
N GLU A 319 -19.17 8.51 -17.35
CA GLU A 319 -20.07 9.60 -17.73
C GLU A 319 -19.96 10.78 -16.75
N HIS A 320 -19.88 10.48 -15.46
CA HIS A 320 -19.76 11.49 -14.43
C HIS A 320 -18.56 11.21 -13.49
N PRO A 321 -17.78 12.22 -13.08
CA PRO A 321 -16.64 12.06 -12.17
C PRO A 321 -16.98 11.32 -10.87
N CYS A 322 -18.14 11.54 -10.29
CA CYS A 322 -18.60 10.90 -9.06
C CYS A 322 -18.76 9.37 -9.19
N ASP A 323 -19.01 8.85 -10.39
CA ASP A 323 -19.15 7.41 -10.60
C ASP A 323 -17.84 6.69 -10.27
N GLN A 324 -16.71 7.31 -10.64
CA GLN A 324 -15.40 6.77 -10.28
C GLN A 324 -15.08 6.93 -8.79
N GLY A 325 -15.55 7.99 -8.15
CA GLY A 325 -15.48 8.13 -6.69
C GLY A 325 -16.19 7.00 -5.96
N ILE A 326 -17.38 6.60 -6.44
CA ILE A 326 -18.14 5.48 -5.87
C ILE A 326 -17.40 4.14 -6.05
N VAL A 327 -16.76 3.93 -7.20
CA VAL A 327 -15.93 2.74 -7.47
C VAL A 327 -14.71 2.69 -6.52
N ALA A 328 -14.08 3.83 -6.25
CA ALA A 328 -12.93 3.91 -5.36
C ALA A 328 -13.26 3.50 -3.91
N ILE A 329 -14.47 3.83 -3.41
CA ILE A 329 -14.97 3.36 -2.11
C ILE A 329 -14.93 1.83 -2.02
N VAL A 330 -15.36 1.13 -3.08
CA VAL A 330 -15.39 -0.34 -3.12
C VAL A 330 -13.96 -0.91 -3.05
N GLY A 331 -12.99 -0.26 -3.67
CA GLY A 331 -11.58 -0.67 -3.58
C GLY A 331 -11.08 -0.71 -2.14
N VAL A 332 -11.26 0.38 -1.39
CA VAL A 332 -10.89 0.46 0.04
C VAL A 332 -11.64 -0.58 0.88
N PHE A 333 -12.92 -0.82 0.58
CA PHE A 333 -13.69 -1.84 1.29
C PHE A 333 -13.12 -3.24 1.07
N ILE A 334 -12.82 -3.61 -0.17
CA ILE A 334 -12.24 -4.92 -0.51
C ILE A 334 -10.87 -5.07 0.17
N ASP A 335 -10.03 -4.05 0.10
CA ASP A 335 -8.71 -4.05 0.71
C ASP A 335 -8.78 -4.30 2.22
N THR A 336 -9.45 -3.42 2.95
CA THR A 336 -9.34 -3.40 4.42
C THR A 336 -10.40 -4.26 5.10
N PHE A 337 -11.69 -4.15 4.71
CA PHE A 337 -12.75 -4.88 5.40
C PHE A 337 -12.87 -6.34 4.96
N VAL A 338 -12.35 -6.70 3.77
CA VAL A 338 -12.33 -8.10 3.33
C VAL A 338 -10.94 -8.68 3.53
N VAL A 339 -9.96 -8.30 2.72
CA VAL A 339 -8.67 -9.00 2.64
C VAL A 339 -7.85 -8.86 3.92
N LEU A 340 -7.66 -7.62 4.39
CA LEU A 340 -6.88 -7.34 5.60
C LEU A 340 -7.54 -7.95 6.85
N THR A 341 -8.87 -7.87 6.95
CA THR A 341 -9.62 -8.47 8.06
C THR A 341 -9.45 -9.99 8.10
N MET A 342 -9.41 -10.68 6.95
CA MET A 342 -9.13 -12.12 6.90
C MET A 342 -7.76 -12.43 7.52
N THR A 343 -6.72 -11.68 7.13
CA THR A 343 -5.37 -11.83 7.71
C THR A 343 -5.39 -11.66 9.23
N ALA A 344 -6.02 -10.58 9.70
CA ALA A 344 -6.08 -10.27 11.12
C ALA A 344 -6.78 -11.36 11.93
N LEU A 345 -7.94 -11.80 11.45
CA LEU A 345 -8.69 -12.86 12.12
C LEU A 345 -7.93 -14.20 12.14
N VAL A 346 -7.24 -14.55 11.05
CA VAL A 346 -6.38 -15.76 11.01
C VAL A 346 -5.27 -15.65 12.05
N ILE A 347 -4.54 -14.53 12.11
CA ILE A 347 -3.44 -14.33 13.07
C ILE A 347 -3.95 -14.41 14.52
N ILE A 348 -5.07 -13.76 14.81
CA ILE A 348 -5.60 -13.69 16.19
C ILE A 348 -6.23 -15.03 16.59
N SER A 349 -7.04 -15.66 15.73
CA SER A 349 -7.75 -16.90 16.05
C SER A 349 -6.84 -18.12 16.23
N THR A 350 -5.67 -18.12 15.56
CA THR A 350 -4.65 -19.16 15.70
C THR A 350 -3.70 -18.95 16.89
N GLY A 351 -3.82 -17.80 17.60
CA GLY A 351 -2.91 -17.47 18.71
C GLY A 351 -1.49 -17.06 18.29
N ALA A 352 -1.25 -16.85 17.01
CA ALA A 352 0.08 -16.52 16.46
C ALA A 352 0.67 -15.22 17.05
N VAL A 353 -0.14 -14.34 17.58
CA VAL A 353 0.29 -13.07 18.23
C VAL A 353 1.35 -13.30 19.31
N GLN A 354 1.28 -14.44 20.03
CA GLN A 354 2.16 -14.77 21.15
C GLN A 354 3.60 -15.17 20.73
N THR A 355 3.86 -15.33 19.44
CA THR A 355 5.16 -15.84 18.94
C THR A 355 6.29 -14.81 18.94
N GLY A 356 5.97 -13.51 19.07
CA GLY A 356 6.93 -12.41 18.93
C GLY A 356 7.41 -12.19 17.48
N LEU A 357 6.87 -12.94 16.52
CA LEU A 357 7.14 -12.71 15.08
C LEU A 357 6.44 -11.46 14.60
N THR A 358 6.90 -10.89 13.48
CA THR A 358 6.31 -9.73 12.84
C THR A 358 6.26 -9.89 11.31
N ALA A 359 5.52 -9.02 10.64
CA ALA A 359 5.42 -8.96 9.18
C ALA A 359 5.04 -10.31 8.54
N ALA A 360 5.65 -10.65 7.39
CA ALA A 360 5.34 -11.87 6.64
C ALA A 360 5.57 -13.17 7.44
N PRO A 361 6.64 -13.33 8.24
CA PRO A 361 6.83 -14.49 9.09
C PRO A 361 5.69 -14.76 10.08
N LEU A 362 5.08 -13.72 10.66
CA LEU A 362 3.93 -13.88 11.55
C LEU A 362 2.70 -14.43 10.81
N ALA A 363 2.41 -13.89 9.64
CA ALA A 363 1.32 -14.41 8.82
C ALA A 363 1.59 -15.87 8.38
N GLN A 364 2.82 -16.19 7.95
CA GLN A 364 3.20 -17.54 7.59
C GLN A 364 3.04 -18.52 8.76
N TYR A 365 3.46 -18.14 9.95
CA TYR A 365 3.27 -18.95 11.14
C TYR A 365 1.77 -19.21 11.42
N ALA A 366 0.93 -18.18 11.34
CA ALA A 366 -0.51 -18.32 11.55
C ALA A 366 -1.17 -19.31 10.57
N PHE A 367 -0.81 -19.22 9.28
CA PHE A 367 -1.30 -20.17 8.26
C PHE A 367 -0.70 -21.57 8.42
N ASN A 368 0.55 -21.65 8.86
CA ASN A 368 1.23 -22.93 9.12
C ASN A 368 0.58 -23.70 10.27
N THR A 369 0.08 -23.01 11.30
CA THR A 369 -0.62 -23.62 12.42
C THR A 369 -1.85 -24.43 11.97
N ALA A 370 -2.54 -23.99 10.90
CA ALA A 370 -3.72 -24.65 10.37
C ALA A 370 -3.41 -25.64 9.23
N PHE A 371 -2.51 -25.26 8.31
CA PHE A 371 -2.22 -26.04 7.10
C PHE A 371 -0.92 -26.86 7.16
N GLY A 372 -0.21 -26.86 8.31
CA GLY A 372 1.13 -27.44 8.39
C GLY A 372 2.09 -26.74 7.42
N SER A 373 3.11 -27.44 6.96
CA SER A 373 4.15 -26.87 6.06
C SER A 373 3.59 -26.22 4.79
N PHE A 374 2.38 -26.59 4.35
CA PHE A 374 1.70 -25.98 3.20
C PHE A 374 1.32 -24.51 3.47
N GLY A 375 1.08 -24.13 4.73
CA GLY A 375 0.75 -22.73 5.08
C GLY A 375 1.85 -21.75 4.69
N ASN A 376 3.12 -22.11 4.89
CA ASN A 376 4.25 -21.27 4.46
C ASN A 376 4.28 -21.09 2.93
N ILE A 377 4.04 -22.18 2.18
CA ILE A 377 4.00 -22.16 0.72
C ILE A 377 2.82 -21.31 0.23
N PHE A 378 1.64 -21.50 0.82
CA PHE A 378 0.44 -20.77 0.47
C PHE A 378 0.64 -19.25 0.64
N ILE A 379 1.17 -18.80 1.79
CA ILE A 379 1.44 -17.38 2.02
C ILE A 379 2.56 -16.86 1.10
N ALA A 380 3.60 -17.63 0.80
CA ALA A 380 4.63 -17.20 -0.14
C ALA A 380 4.06 -16.95 -1.55
N ILE A 381 3.18 -17.82 -2.03
CA ILE A 381 2.50 -17.67 -3.32
C ILE A 381 1.54 -16.46 -3.29
N CYS A 382 0.73 -16.32 -2.24
CA CYS A 382 -0.15 -15.16 -2.09
C CYS A 382 0.65 -13.86 -2.02
N MET A 383 1.75 -13.84 -1.26
CA MET A 383 2.65 -12.69 -1.14
C MET A 383 3.25 -12.32 -2.50
N LEU A 384 3.65 -13.31 -3.30
CA LEU A 384 4.14 -13.06 -4.65
C LEU A 384 3.09 -12.33 -5.50
N PHE A 385 1.86 -12.82 -5.53
CA PHE A 385 0.80 -12.17 -6.32
C PHE A 385 0.45 -10.78 -5.80
N PHE A 386 0.27 -10.63 -4.49
CA PHE A 386 -0.10 -9.37 -3.86
C PHE A 386 1.00 -8.32 -4.04
N ALA A 387 2.21 -8.63 -3.62
CA ALA A 387 3.31 -7.69 -3.70
C ALA A 387 3.72 -7.38 -5.14
N PHE A 388 3.67 -8.38 -6.03
CA PHE A 388 4.00 -8.17 -7.44
C PHE A 388 2.98 -7.29 -8.16
N SER A 389 1.68 -7.48 -7.90
CA SER A 389 0.66 -6.57 -8.45
C SER A 389 0.85 -5.14 -7.97
N THR A 390 1.24 -4.97 -6.68
CA THR A 390 1.54 -3.64 -6.11
C THR A 390 2.78 -3.02 -6.75
N ILE A 391 3.85 -3.77 -6.99
CA ILE A 391 5.03 -3.28 -7.73
C ILE A 391 4.61 -2.68 -9.08
N ILE A 392 3.73 -3.38 -9.81
CA ILE A 392 3.25 -2.93 -11.11
C ILE A 392 2.40 -1.66 -10.99
N GLY A 393 1.47 -1.63 -10.03
CA GLY A 393 0.60 -0.48 -9.79
C GLY A 393 1.37 0.76 -9.34
N TRP A 394 2.28 0.61 -8.41
CA TRP A 394 3.09 1.69 -7.88
C TRP A 394 4.11 2.22 -8.89
N TYR A 395 4.68 1.34 -9.71
CA TYR A 395 5.49 1.77 -10.86
C TYR A 395 4.69 2.71 -11.77
N PHE A 396 3.44 2.34 -12.10
CA PHE A 396 2.58 3.15 -12.97
C PHE A 396 2.29 4.54 -12.37
N PHE A 397 2.04 4.63 -11.06
CA PHE A 397 1.83 5.92 -10.40
C PHE A 397 3.09 6.79 -10.41
N GLY A 398 4.25 6.19 -10.14
CA GLY A 398 5.53 6.87 -10.26
C GLY A 398 5.84 7.31 -11.70
N GLU A 399 5.56 6.47 -12.70
CA GLU A 399 5.76 6.79 -14.12
C GLU A 399 5.01 8.05 -14.55
N ILE A 400 3.74 8.19 -14.13
CA ILE A 400 2.94 9.39 -14.44
C ILE A 400 3.60 10.65 -13.87
N ASN A 401 4.14 10.58 -12.65
CA ASN A 401 4.81 11.70 -12.00
C ASN A 401 6.20 12.00 -12.59
N VAL A 402 6.96 10.99 -12.99
CA VAL A 402 8.22 11.15 -13.74
C VAL A 402 7.94 11.83 -15.09
N ARG A 403 6.88 11.40 -15.77
CA ARG A 403 6.46 12.01 -17.04
C ARG A 403 6.04 13.47 -16.88
N TYR A 404 5.38 13.78 -15.76
CA TYR A 404 4.99 15.16 -15.42
C TYR A 404 6.20 16.06 -15.16
N LEU A 405 7.21 15.59 -14.42
CA LEU A 405 8.40 16.40 -14.06
C LEU A 405 9.43 16.50 -15.18
N PHE A 406 9.73 15.38 -15.84
CA PHE A 406 10.90 15.22 -16.71
C PHE A 406 10.56 14.82 -18.15
N GLY A 407 9.27 14.63 -18.45
CA GLY A 407 8.80 14.23 -19.77
C GLY A 407 8.97 12.73 -20.06
N LYS A 408 8.53 12.31 -21.26
CA LYS A 408 8.48 10.89 -21.67
C LYS A 408 9.85 10.22 -21.76
N GLY A 409 10.91 10.98 -22.06
CA GLY A 409 12.27 10.44 -22.20
C GLY A 409 12.83 9.85 -20.89
N ALA A 410 12.46 10.42 -19.74
CA ALA A 410 12.94 9.98 -18.43
C ALA A 410 12.30 8.66 -17.96
N VAL A 411 11.19 8.22 -18.55
CA VAL A 411 10.48 7.01 -18.13
C VAL A 411 11.34 5.75 -18.24
N LYS A 412 12.18 5.65 -19.26
CA LYS A 412 13.08 4.49 -19.43
C LYS A 412 14.14 4.42 -18.34
N ILE A 413 14.68 5.58 -17.93
CA ILE A 413 15.65 5.68 -16.83
C ILE A 413 14.99 5.32 -15.52
N TYR A 414 13.79 5.85 -15.29
CA TYR A 414 12.99 5.51 -14.12
C TYR A 414 12.71 4.01 -14.04
N ALA A 415 12.28 3.36 -15.12
CA ALA A 415 12.03 1.92 -15.16
C ALA A 415 13.30 1.12 -14.80
N ALA A 416 14.46 1.48 -15.35
CA ALA A 416 15.73 0.83 -15.02
C ALA A 416 16.09 1.02 -13.53
N LEU A 417 15.90 2.21 -12.97
CA LEU A 417 16.13 2.46 -11.55
C LEU A 417 15.20 1.64 -10.67
N VAL A 418 13.89 1.56 -10.99
CA VAL A 418 12.93 0.75 -10.21
C VAL A 418 13.36 -0.71 -10.19
N VAL A 419 13.79 -1.27 -11.33
CA VAL A 419 14.31 -2.65 -11.40
C VAL A 419 15.50 -2.85 -10.47
N VAL A 420 16.44 -1.90 -10.42
CA VAL A 420 17.58 -1.94 -9.48
C VAL A 420 17.10 -1.87 -8.04
N PHE A 421 16.15 -1.00 -7.71
CA PHE A 421 15.61 -0.87 -6.35
C PHE A 421 14.85 -2.11 -5.91
N ILE A 422 14.16 -2.82 -6.79
CA ILE A 422 13.53 -4.12 -6.49
C ILE A 422 14.60 -5.13 -6.04
N ILE A 423 15.73 -5.21 -6.75
CA ILE A 423 16.84 -6.13 -6.38
C ILE A 423 17.47 -5.71 -5.06
N ILE A 424 17.77 -4.42 -4.87
CA ILE A 424 18.33 -3.89 -3.62
C ILE A 424 17.41 -4.18 -2.45
N GLY A 425 16.11 -3.92 -2.60
CA GLY A 425 15.09 -4.12 -1.57
C GLY A 425 15.04 -5.55 -1.04
N SER A 426 15.22 -6.55 -1.91
CA SER A 426 15.23 -7.96 -1.50
C SER A 426 16.38 -8.34 -0.55
N LYS A 427 17.45 -7.53 -0.47
CA LYS A 427 18.64 -7.76 0.37
C LYS A 427 18.63 -6.94 1.68
N LEU A 428 17.89 -5.84 1.73
CA LEU A 428 17.94 -4.92 2.87
C LEU A 428 17.20 -5.47 4.09
N LYS A 429 17.55 -4.93 5.28
CA LYS A 429 16.82 -5.22 6.52
C LYS A 429 15.41 -4.64 6.43
N VAL A 430 14.44 -5.42 6.88
CA VAL A 430 13.00 -5.10 6.84
C VAL A 430 12.72 -3.72 7.47
N ASP A 431 13.26 -3.45 8.66
CA ASP A 431 12.96 -2.24 9.45
C ASP A 431 13.35 -0.94 8.72
N LEU A 432 14.54 -0.91 8.09
CA LEU A 432 14.99 0.27 7.35
C LEU A 432 14.10 0.54 6.13
N VAL A 433 13.75 -0.52 5.39
CA VAL A 433 12.94 -0.41 4.18
C VAL A 433 11.54 0.11 4.51
N TRP A 434 10.92 -0.42 5.56
CA TRP A 434 9.62 0.08 6.05
C TRP A 434 9.70 1.52 6.55
N SER A 435 10.73 1.86 7.33
CA SER A 435 10.89 3.21 7.89
C SER A 435 11.05 4.28 6.79
N LEU A 436 11.81 3.98 5.74
CA LEU A 436 11.97 4.87 4.58
C LEU A 436 10.66 5.00 3.80
N SER A 437 9.95 3.90 3.60
CA SER A 437 8.65 3.91 2.93
C SER A 437 7.63 4.74 3.70
N ASP A 438 7.55 4.56 5.02
CA ASP A 438 6.65 5.33 5.89
C ASP A 438 6.95 6.84 5.82
N MET A 439 8.23 7.24 5.83
CA MET A 439 8.63 8.64 5.74
C MET A 439 8.16 9.29 4.45
N PHE A 440 8.44 8.70 3.30
CA PHE A 440 8.06 9.29 2.02
C PHE A 440 6.55 9.21 1.76
N ASN A 441 5.88 8.14 2.19
CA ASN A 441 4.42 8.05 2.18
C ASN A 441 3.79 9.19 3.00
N GLY A 442 4.30 9.42 4.21
CA GLY A 442 3.82 10.51 5.05
C GLY A 442 3.99 11.88 4.43
N LEU A 443 5.14 12.14 3.83
CA LEU A 443 5.41 13.41 3.14
C LEU A 443 4.51 13.63 1.93
N MET A 444 4.18 12.57 1.19
CA MET A 444 3.31 12.62 0.02
C MET A 444 1.84 12.95 0.37
N VAL A 445 1.36 12.49 1.52
CA VAL A 445 0.00 12.72 2.01
C VAL A 445 -0.31 14.22 2.16
N ILE A 446 0.62 15.00 2.67
CA ILE A 446 0.40 16.42 3.05
C ILE A 446 -0.07 17.26 1.87
N PRO A 447 0.66 17.37 0.73
CA PRO A 447 0.22 18.19 -0.40
C PRO A 447 -1.06 17.66 -1.04
N ASN A 448 -1.30 16.35 -1.00
CA ASN A 448 -2.53 15.76 -1.50
C ASN A 448 -3.74 16.21 -0.70
N LEU A 449 -3.70 16.08 0.63
CA LEU A 449 -4.80 16.49 1.51
C LEU A 449 -5.08 17.99 1.40
N PHE A 450 -4.05 18.82 1.26
CA PHE A 450 -4.24 20.25 1.02
C PHE A 450 -4.99 20.51 -0.29
N GLY A 451 -4.62 19.78 -1.36
CA GLY A 451 -5.30 19.91 -2.65
C GLY A 451 -6.77 19.54 -2.60
N ILE A 452 -7.11 18.39 -2.01
CA ILE A 452 -8.51 17.94 -1.94
C ILE A 452 -9.38 18.78 -0.98
N LEU A 453 -8.80 19.25 0.13
CA LEU A 453 -9.51 20.12 1.08
C LEU A 453 -9.84 21.48 0.43
N ALA A 454 -8.88 22.08 -0.27
CA ALA A 454 -9.11 23.35 -0.99
C ALA A 454 -10.19 23.23 -2.07
N LEU A 455 -10.32 22.08 -2.72
CA LEU A 455 -11.33 21.80 -3.75
C LEU A 455 -12.59 21.11 -3.22
N SER A 456 -12.75 21.02 -1.92
CA SER A 456 -13.88 20.31 -1.30
C SER A 456 -15.25 20.85 -1.72
N GLY A 457 -15.33 22.11 -2.17
CA GLY A 457 -16.56 22.71 -2.72
C GLY A 457 -16.99 22.15 -4.07
N ILE A 458 -16.10 21.44 -4.76
CA ILE A 458 -16.33 20.90 -6.11
C ILE A 458 -16.79 19.44 -6.04
N VAL A 459 -16.39 18.72 -5.00
CA VAL A 459 -16.77 17.34 -4.75
C VAL A 459 -18.21 17.24 -4.28
#